data_2a5fa6c3e81158322a06e22d98b4b5ba
#
_entry.id   2a5fa6c3e81158322a06e22d98b4b5ba
#
_cell.length_a   1.000
_cell.length_b   1.000
_cell.length_c   1.000
_cell.angle_alpha   90.00
_cell.angle_beta   90.00
_cell.angle_gamma   90.00
#
_symmetry.space_group_name_H-M   'P 1'
#
loop_
_entity.id
_entity.type
_entity.pdbx_description
1 polymer ?
#
loop_
_entity_poly.entity_id
_entity_poly.type
_entity_poly.pdbx_seq_one_letter_code
_entity_poly.pdbx_strand_id
1 'polypeptide(L)'
;MARMLELCKSRLRYSLPSRKTVDAHLKLLGLEGKALGRDLIVRLIKSGVKPSISGDLWSEGGMGLFGIYAHGISETWVMEKALIGLVACEKERHTAANIKKWTNEALLDIGLTAKDLVLVDVRV
;
A
#
# COMPACT_ATOMS: atom_id res chain seq x y z
N MET A 1 11.89 22.46 11.18
CA MET A 1 11.48 22.13 9.79
C MET A 1 11.21 23.35 8.93
N ALA A 2 10.39 24.29 9.33
CA ALA A 2 10.11 25.51 8.55
C ALA A 2 11.38 26.30 8.20
N ARG A 3 12.30 26.45 9.14
CA ARG A 3 13.58 27.15 8.94
C ARG A 3 14.51 26.46 7.94
N MET A 4 14.53 25.13 7.93
CA MET A 4 15.31 24.34 6.97
C MET A 4 14.75 24.46 5.55
N LEU A 5 13.43 24.47 5.40
CA LEU A 5 12.76 24.67 4.11
C LEU A 5 13.02 26.08 3.54
N GLU A 6 13.03 27.11 4.37
CA GLU A 6 13.37 28.48 3.96
C GLU A 6 14.83 28.61 3.50
N LEU A 7 15.78 27.96 4.20
CA LEU A 7 17.18 27.91 3.78
C LEU A 7 17.35 27.18 2.43
N CYS A 8 16.62 26.09 2.21
CA CYS A 8 16.63 25.38 0.93
C CYS A 8 16.06 26.26 -0.19
N LYS A 9 14.97 26.97 0.03
CA LYS A 9 14.40 27.92 -0.92
C LYS A 9 15.42 28.99 -1.35
N SER A 10 16.09 29.63 -0.39
CA SER A 10 17.02 30.69 -0.68
C SER A 10 18.25 30.23 -1.46
N ARG A 11 18.80 29.06 -1.14
CA ARG A 11 20.00 28.51 -1.78
C ARG A 11 19.75 27.94 -3.18
N LEU A 12 18.63 27.22 -3.35
CA LEU A 12 18.34 26.51 -4.59
C LEU A 12 17.41 27.27 -5.53
N ARG A 13 16.95 28.45 -5.15
CA ARG A 13 15.91 29.22 -5.86
C ARG A 13 14.69 28.35 -6.17
N TYR A 14 14.38 27.42 -5.27
CA TYR A 14 13.30 26.47 -5.41
C TYR A 14 12.01 27.02 -4.81
N SER A 15 10.93 26.97 -5.57
CA SER A 15 9.61 27.32 -5.08
C SER A 15 8.85 26.06 -4.67
N LEU A 16 8.35 26.03 -3.43
CA LEU A 16 7.55 24.89 -2.95
C LEU A 16 6.20 24.85 -3.70
N PRO A 17 5.76 23.65 -4.12
CA PRO A 17 4.45 23.51 -4.75
C PRO A 17 3.33 23.82 -3.76
N SER A 18 2.17 24.23 -4.27
CA SER A 18 0.97 24.45 -3.47
C SER A 18 0.44 23.10 -2.92
N ARG A 19 -0.34 23.16 -1.83
CA ARG A 19 -1.00 21.96 -1.28
C ARG A 19 -1.81 21.23 -2.33
N LYS A 20 -2.55 21.96 -3.17
CA LYS A 20 -3.36 21.38 -4.26
C LYS A 20 -2.50 20.61 -5.27
N THR A 21 -1.33 21.13 -5.62
CA THR A 21 -0.38 20.47 -6.50
C THR A 21 0.19 19.21 -5.86
N VAL A 22 0.57 19.26 -4.58
CA VAL A 22 1.04 18.10 -3.82
C VAL A 22 -0.02 17.02 -3.76
N ASP A 23 -1.26 17.36 -3.43
CA ASP A 23 -2.38 16.41 -3.37
C ASP A 23 -2.62 15.73 -4.73
N ALA A 24 -2.55 16.48 -5.82
CA ALA A 24 -2.69 15.92 -7.17
C ALA A 24 -1.58 14.92 -7.50
N HIS A 25 -0.33 15.24 -7.17
CA HIS A 25 0.81 14.32 -7.35
C HIS A 25 0.71 13.07 -6.47
N LEU A 26 0.29 13.21 -5.21
CA LEU A 26 0.07 12.06 -4.32
C LEU A 26 -1.00 11.11 -4.85
N LYS A 27 -2.08 11.62 -5.42
CA LYS A 27 -3.11 10.80 -6.05
C LYS A 27 -2.57 10.04 -7.26
N LEU A 28 -1.78 10.69 -8.11
CA LEU A 28 -1.13 10.04 -9.27
C LEU A 28 -0.16 8.95 -8.82
N LEU A 29 0.69 9.22 -7.83
CA LEU A 29 1.62 8.24 -7.27
C LEU A 29 0.89 7.04 -6.65
N GLY A 30 -0.25 7.28 -6.00
CA GLY A 30 -1.09 6.22 -5.45
C GLY A 30 -1.65 5.31 -6.53
N LEU A 31 -2.12 5.87 -7.66
CA LEU A 31 -2.61 5.11 -8.80
C LEU A 31 -1.49 4.30 -9.48
N GLU A 32 -0.33 4.91 -9.67
CA GLU A 32 0.85 4.22 -10.21
C GLU A 32 1.32 3.08 -9.30
N GLY A 33 1.34 3.31 -7.99
CA GLY A 33 1.69 2.29 -6.99
C GLY A 33 0.73 1.09 -7.02
N LYS A 34 -0.57 1.34 -7.14
CA LYS A 34 -1.57 0.27 -7.30
C LYS A 34 -1.35 -0.53 -8.58
N ALA A 35 -1.09 0.14 -9.70
CA ALA A 35 -0.82 -0.51 -10.97
C ALA A 35 0.44 -1.39 -10.90
N LEU A 36 1.52 -0.90 -10.31
CA LEU A 36 2.75 -1.67 -10.10
C LEU A 36 2.54 -2.88 -9.20
N GLY A 37 1.79 -2.72 -8.11
CA GLY A 37 1.44 -3.81 -7.21
C GLY A 37 0.61 -4.90 -7.89
N ARG A 38 -0.37 -4.50 -8.69
CA ARG A 38 -1.18 -5.40 -9.49
C ARG A 38 -0.34 -6.18 -10.52
N ASP A 39 0.52 -5.48 -11.26
CA ASP A 39 1.39 -6.08 -12.27
C ASP A 39 2.36 -7.08 -11.65
N LEU A 40 2.91 -6.77 -10.48
CA LEU A 40 3.75 -7.69 -9.71
C LEU A 40 3.01 -8.98 -9.39
N ILE A 41 1.80 -8.89 -8.84
CA ILE A 41 1.01 -10.05 -8.44
C ILE A 41 0.60 -10.87 -9.66
N VAL A 42 0.15 -10.25 -10.72
CA VAL A 42 -0.20 -10.94 -11.97
C VAL A 42 1.00 -11.68 -12.53
N ARG A 43 2.18 -11.08 -12.49
CA ARG A 43 3.42 -11.71 -12.95
C ARG A 43 3.79 -12.93 -12.10
N LEU A 44 3.67 -12.83 -10.77
CA LEU A 44 3.92 -13.95 -9.86
C LEU A 44 2.96 -15.11 -10.12
N ILE A 45 1.67 -14.83 -10.26
CA ILE A 45 0.66 -15.86 -10.54
C ILE A 45 0.90 -16.53 -11.89
N LYS A 46 1.25 -15.77 -12.92
CA LYS A 46 1.58 -16.31 -14.25
C LYS A 46 2.81 -17.22 -14.22
N SER A 47 3.77 -16.95 -13.35
CA SER A 47 4.95 -17.81 -13.16
C SER A 47 4.67 -19.04 -12.28
N GLY A 48 3.44 -19.26 -11.85
CA GLY A 48 3.04 -20.40 -11.01
C GLY A 48 3.28 -20.17 -9.52
N VAL A 49 3.68 -18.97 -9.11
CA VAL A 49 3.89 -18.62 -7.71
C VAL A 49 2.60 -18.07 -7.12
N LYS A 50 2.14 -18.65 -6.03
CA LYS A 50 1.04 -18.08 -5.25
C LYS A 50 1.59 -17.04 -4.28
N PRO A 51 1.14 -15.78 -4.36
CA PRO A 51 1.58 -14.75 -3.44
C PRO A 51 1.04 -15.00 -2.03
N SER A 52 1.75 -14.50 -1.03
CA SER A 52 1.27 -14.37 0.33
C SER A 52 0.87 -12.93 0.63
N ILE A 53 -0.04 -12.75 1.55
CA ILE A 53 -0.53 -11.44 1.98
C ILE A 53 -0.16 -11.22 3.44
N SER A 54 0.32 -10.04 3.75
CA SER A 54 0.46 -9.57 5.13
C SER A 54 -0.31 -8.26 5.32
N GLY A 55 -0.86 -8.08 6.50
CA GLY A 55 -1.53 -6.85 6.90
C GLY A 55 -0.91 -6.28 8.17
N ASP A 56 -0.87 -4.97 8.26
CA ASP A 56 -0.38 -4.25 9.42
C ASP A 56 -1.36 -3.15 9.83
N LEU A 57 -1.64 -3.11 11.12
CA LEU A 57 -2.52 -2.10 11.74
C LEU A 57 -1.69 -1.15 12.58
N TRP A 58 -1.83 0.14 12.33
CA TRP A 58 -1.20 1.16 13.17
C TRP A 58 -2.09 2.38 13.32
N SER A 59 -1.77 3.22 14.27
CA SER A 59 -2.46 4.49 14.51
C SER A 59 -1.46 5.63 14.44
N GLU A 60 -1.83 6.66 13.73
CA GLU A 60 -1.04 7.88 13.62
C GLU A 60 -1.95 9.10 13.62
N GLY A 61 -1.67 10.07 14.49
CA GLY A 61 -2.46 11.30 14.57
C GLY A 61 -3.95 11.09 14.89
N GLY A 62 -4.29 10.04 15.64
CA GLY A 62 -5.68 9.67 15.94
C GLY A 62 -6.40 8.92 14.81
N MET A 63 -5.69 8.63 13.73
CA MET A 63 -6.21 7.87 12.60
C MET A 63 -5.72 6.43 12.66
N GLY A 64 -6.63 5.47 12.58
CA GLY A 64 -6.31 4.05 12.38
C GLY A 64 -6.08 3.76 10.91
N LEU A 65 -4.99 3.07 10.59
CA LEU A 65 -4.63 2.68 9.24
C LEU A 65 -4.39 1.17 9.16
N PHE A 66 -4.86 0.55 8.11
CA PHE A 66 -4.61 -0.85 7.78
C PHE A 66 -3.94 -0.93 6.41
N GLY A 67 -2.68 -1.37 6.42
CA GLY A 67 -1.90 -1.57 5.19
C GLY A 67 -1.87 -3.05 4.82
N ILE A 68 -2.04 -3.35 3.54
CA ILE A 68 -2.09 -4.70 3.01
C ILE A 68 -0.99 -4.85 1.97
N TYR A 69 -0.11 -5.83 2.18
CA TYR A 69 1.05 -6.10 1.33
C TYR A 69 0.95 -7.48 0.71
N ALA A 70 1.32 -7.59 -0.55
CA ALA A 70 1.55 -8.86 -1.22
C ALA A 70 3.04 -9.15 -1.31
N HIS A 71 3.41 -10.40 -1.12
CA HIS A 71 4.79 -10.88 -1.17
C HIS A 71 4.87 -12.10 -2.06
N GLY A 72 6.00 -12.26 -2.71
CA GLY A 72 6.31 -13.47 -3.47
C GLY A 72 7.80 -13.56 -3.76
N ILE A 73 8.24 -14.76 -4.09
CA ILE A 73 9.61 -15.01 -4.54
C ILE A 73 9.54 -15.27 -6.05
N SER A 74 10.27 -14.46 -6.82
CA SER A 74 10.34 -14.60 -8.26
C SER A 74 11.12 -15.84 -8.68
N GLU A 75 11.04 -16.19 -9.97
CA GLU A 75 11.82 -17.31 -10.55
C GLU A 75 13.34 -17.15 -10.38
N THR A 76 13.80 -15.91 -10.23
CA THR A 76 15.21 -15.58 -9.98
C THR A 76 15.57 -15.54 -8.49
N TRP A 77 14.70 -16.07 -7.62
CA TRP A 77 14.88 -16.10 -6.15
C TRP A 77 14.97 -14.72 -5.49
N VAL A 78 14.39 -13.72 -6.11
CA VAL A 78 14.26 -12.37 -5.54
C VAL A 78 12.92 -12.26 -4.81
N MET A 79 12.96 -11.83 -3.55
CA MET A 79 11.76 -11.51 -2.80
C MET A 79 11.18 -10.18 -3.32
N GLU A 80 9.95 -10.23 -3.78
CA GLU A 80 9.22 -9.07 -4.24
C GLU A 80 8.06 -8.76 -3.28
N LYS A 81 7.84 -7.48 -3.04
CA LYS A 81 6.81 -6.98 -2.12
C LYS A 81 6.15 -5.74 -2.72
N ALA A 82 4.83 -5.68 -2.59
CA ALA A 82 4.07 -4.51 -3.01
C ALA A 82 2.94 -4.18 -2.02
N LEU A 83 2.71 -2.91 -1.79
CA LEU A 83 1.52 -2.43 -1.09
C LEU A 83 0.33 -2.51 -2.05
N ILE A 84 -0.67 -3.28 -1.70
CA ILE A 84 -1.87 -3.49 -2.55
C ILE A 84 -3.11 -2.76 -2.03
N GLY A 85 -3.11 -2.36 -0.79
CA GLY A 85 -4.21 -1.62 -0.20
C GLY A 85 -3.82 -0.86 1.05
N LEU A 86 -4.46 0.28 1.24
CA LEU A 86 -4.36 1.08 2.45
C LEU A 86 -5.76 1.56 2.82
N VAL A 87 -6.24 1.16 3.99
CA VAL A 87 -7.58 1.47 4.47
C VAL A 87 -7.49 2.35 5.71
N ALA A 88 -8.21 3.47 5.69
CA ALA A 88 -8.42 4.29 6.88
C ALA A 88 -9.58 3.70 7.69
N CYS A 89 -9.31 3.30 8.92
CA CYS A 89 -10.27 2.59 9.78
C CYS A 89 -10.61 3.36 11.06
N GLU A 90 -10.78 4.67 10.94
CA GLU A 90 -11.01 5.56 12.08
C GLU A 90 -12.22 5.22 12.93
N LYS A 91 -13.30 4.80 12.32
CA LYS A 91 -14.60 4.58 12.96
C LYS A 91 -14.94 3.10 13.19
N GLU A 92 -14.19 2.21 12.59
CA GLU A 92 -14.45 0.78 12.66
C GLU A 92 -13.50 0.12 13.66
N ARG A 93 -14.03 -0.83 14.45
CA ARG A 93 -13.21 -1.60 15.38
C ARG A 93 -12.28 -2.56 14.63
N HIS A 94 -11.10 -2.78 15.16
CA HIS A 94 -10.11 -3.72 14.62
C HIS A 94 -10.51 -5.18 14.95
N THR A 95 -11.68 -5.61 14.49
CA THR A 95 -12.15 -6.97 14.67
C THR A 95 -11.67 -7.88 13.53
N ALA A 96 -11.62 -9.17 13.77
CA ALA A 96 -11.27 -10.15 12.74
C ALA A 96 -12.20 -10.06 11.52
N ALA A 97 -13.49 -9.78 11.75
CA ALA A 97 -14.47 -9.61 10.68
C ALA A 97 -14.15 -8.38 9.79
N ASN A 98 -13.79 -7.25 10.39
CA ASN A 98 -13.44 -6.05 9.65
C ASN A 98 -12.11 -6.22 8.90
N ILE A 99 -11.11 -6.82 9.51
CA ILE A 99 -9.83 -7.13 8.88
C ILE A 99 -10.05 -8.02 7.65
N LYS A 100 -10.86 -9.05 7.79
CA LYS A 100 -11.23 -9.94 6.68
C LYS A 100 -11.94 -9.19 5.56
N LYS A 101 -12.89 -8.33 5.90
CA LYS A 101 -13.61 -7.48 4.96
C LYS A 101 -12.66 -6.58 4.17
N TRP A 102 -11.80 -5.85 4.84
CA TRP A 102 -10.85 -4.93 4.20
C TRP A 102 -9.84 -5.68 3.32
N THR A 103 -9.37 -6.84 3.78
CA THR A 103 -8.46 -7.68 2.99
C THR A 103 -9.14 -8.19 1.73
N ASN A 104 -10.37 -8.69 1.83
CA ASN A 104 -11.13 -9.16 0.66
C ASN A 104 -11.42 -8.02 -0.32
N GLU A 105 -11.79 -6.84 0.16
CA GLU A 105 -12.02 -5.67 -0.69
C GLU A 105 -10.74 -5.27 -1.45
N ALA A 106 -9.60 -5.25 -0.79
CA ALA A 106 -8.32 -4.94 -1.41
C ALA A 106 -7.92 -5.98 -2.47
N LEU A 107 -8.14 -7.26 -2.22
CA LEU A 107 -7.89 -8.34 -3.17
C LEU A 107 -8.81 -8.25 -4.39
N LEU A 108 -10.09 -7.99 -4.19
CA LEU A 108 -11.06 -7.82 -5.28
C LEU A 108 -10.72 -6.62 -6.17
N ASP A 109 -10.22 -5.54 -5.58
CA ASP A 109 -9.81 -4.33 -6.31
C ASP A 109 -8.68 -4.61 -7.32
N ILE A 110 -7.86 -5.63 -7.07
CA ILE A 110 -6.81 -6.08 -7.99
C ILE A 110 -7.16 -7.38 -8.74
N GLY A 111 -8.39 -7.85 -8.62
CA GLY A 111 -8.90 -9.02 -9.34
C GLY A 111 -8.49 -10.37 -8.76
N LEU A 112 -8.18 -10.43 -7.46
CA LEU A 112 -7.80 -11.65 -6.76
C LEU A 112 -8.82 -12.07 -5.71
N THR A 113 -8.76 -13.34 -5.35
CA THR A 113 -9.54 -13.92 -4.25
C THR A 113 -8.60 -14.67 -3.28
N ALA A 114 -9.11 -15.02 -2.11
CA ALA A 114 -8.33 -15.77 -1.13
C ALA A 114 -7.81 -17.13 -1.65
N LYS A 115 -8.43 -17.69 -2.68
CA LYS A 115 -7.99 -18.95 -3.32
C LYS A 115 -6.68 -18.81 -4.09
N ASP A 116 -6.34 -17.59 -4.50
CA ASP A 116 -5.12 -17.30 -5.25
C ASP A 116 -3.90 -17.15 -4.35
N LEU A 117 -4.08 -17.21 -3.03
CA LEU A 117 -3.06 -16.94 -2.02
C LEU A 117 -2.57 -18.23 -1.34
N VAL A 118 -1.33 -18.18 -0.85
CA VAL A 118 -0.76 -19.25 -0.01
C VAL A 118 -0.99 -18.99 1.46
N LEU A 119 -0.74 -17.76 1.90
CA LEU A 119 -0.77 -17.39 3.31
C LEU A 119 -1.32 -15.98 3.48
N VAL A 120 -2.11 -15.81 4.53
CA VAL A 120 -2.55 -14.49 5.00
C VAL A 120 -2.08 -14.32 6.43
N ASP A 121 -1.22 -13.35 6.66
CA ASP A 121 -0.73 -12.97 7.99
C ASP A 121 -1.12 -11.53 8.28
N VAL A 122 -1.69 -11.28 9.44
CA VAL A 122 -2.11 -9.94 9.88
C VAL A 122 -1.49 -9.63 11.23
N ARG A 123 -0.74 -8.54 11.29
CA ARG A 123 -0.18 -7.99 12.53
C ARG A 123 -1.05 -6.86 13.07
N VAL A 124 -1.26 -6.92 14.34
CA VAL A 124 -2.08 -5.95 15.08
C VAL A 124 -1.22 -5.15 16.04
#